data_6fa857b33b734a43976cf59af80e9e5e
#
_entry.id   6fa857b33b734a43976cf59af80e9e5e
#
_cell.length_a   1.000
_cell.length_b   1.000
_cell.length_c   1.000
_cell.angle_alpha   90.00
_cell.angle_beta   90.00
_cell.angle_gamma   90.00
#
_symmetry.space_group_name_H-M   'P 1'
#
loop_
_entity.id
_entity.type
_entity.pdbx_description
1 polymer ?
#
loop_
_entity_poly.entity_id
_entity_poly.type
_entity_poly.pdbx_seq_one_letter_code
_entity_poly.pdbx_strand_id
1 'polypeptide(L)'
;MDNQLAQSQAWLNRLTIIFVAVMLAIGFGILGVYWQKTADPYAQSVLALDGDVQNGLAIFQINCAGCHNLQAEKNVGPRLENVSKRKSSREIITQVISGKTPPMPKFQPSEQEMADLLGYLSQL
;
A
#
# COMPACT_ATOMS: atom_id res chain seq x y z
N MET A 1 33.41 -13.04 49.79
CA MET A 1 33.64 -13.05 48.35
C MET A 1 32.35 -13.20 47.56
N ASP A 2 31.39 -14.01 48.02
CA ASP A 2 30.13 -14.28 47.29
C ASP A 2 29.20 -13.07 47.11
N ASN A 3 29.21 -12.13 48.06
CA ASN A 3 28.35 -10.96 48.04
C ASN A 3 28.76 -9.91 46.94
N GLN A 4 30.05 -9.82 46.61
CA GLN A 4 30.53 -8.97 45.55
C GLN A 4 30.21 -9.54 44.16
N LEU A 5 30.28 -10.85 44.00
CA LEU A 5 29.92 -11.53 42.75
C LEU A 5 28.41 -11.42 42.46
N ALA A 6 27.57 -11.61 43.49
CA ALA A 6 26.12 -11.46 43.34
C ALA A 6 25.72 -10.00 42.99
N GLN A 7 26.39 -9.01 43.56
CA GLN A 7 26.13 -7.60 43.27
C GLN A 7 26.56 -7.20 41.85
N SER A 8 27.69 -7.73 41.33
CA SER A 8 28.16 -7.50 39.97
C SER A 8 27.22 -8.17 38.94
N GLN A 9 26.72 -9.35 39.22
CA GLN A 9 25.73 -10.04 38.37
C GLN A 9 24.40 -9.25 38.27
N ALA A 10 23.89 -8.75 39.40
CA ALA A 10 22.67 -7.95 39.43
C ALA A 10 22.80 -6.67 38.64
N TRP A 11 23.97 -6.02 38.71
CA TRP A 11 24.25 -4.80 37.93
C TRP A 11 24.35 -5.09 36.41
N LEU A 12 25.05 -6.14 36.02
CA LEU A 12 25.14 -6.59 34.63
C LEU A 12 23.76 -6.93 34.05
N ASN A 13 22.91 -7.63 34.79
CA ASN A 13 21.55 -7.96 34.38
C ASN A 13 20.69 -6.68 34.14
N ARG A 14 20.82 -5.69 35.01
CA ARG A 14 20.14 -4.40 34.86
C ARG A 14 20.60 -3.68 33.59
N LEU A 15 21.90 -3.66 33.31
CA LEU A 15 22.44 -3.06 32.09
C LEU A 15 21.98 -3.76 30.83
N THR A 16 21.97 -5.11 30.82
CA THR A 16 21.44 -5.87 29.68
C THR A 16 19.95 -5.62 29.44
N ILE A 17 19.15 -5.54 30.50
CA ILE A 17 17.71 -5.22 30.37
C ILE A 17 17.51 -3.82 29.78
N ILE A 18 18.26 -2.82 30.30
CA ILE A 18 18.18 -1.45 29.77
C ILE A 18 18.63 -1.40 28.30
N PHE A 19 19.72 -2.08 27.97
CA PHE A 19 20.22 -2.12 26.59
C PHE A 19 19.19 -2.72 25.63
N VAL A 20 18.59 -3.88 26.00
CA VAL A 20 17.54 -4.53 25.21
C VAL A 20 16.31 -3.64 25.06
N ALA A 21 15.88 -2.98 26.14
CA ALA A 21 14.73 -2.06 26.09
C ALA A 21 14.98 -0.88 25.15
N VAL A 22 16.17 -0.30 25.17
CA VAL A 22 16.56 0.80 24.27
C VAL A 22 16.59 0.33 22.82
N MET A 23 17.17 -0.82 22.54
CA MET A 23 17.21 -1.40 21.19
C MET A 23 15.81 -1.68 20.64
N LEU A 24 14.91 -2.20 21.46
CA LEU A 24 13.51 -2.40 21.08
C LEU A 24 12.80 -1.07 20.82
N ALA A 25 12.99 -0.07 21.66
CA ALA A 25 12.39 1.26 21.47
C ALA A 25 12.86 1.92 20.16
N ILE A 26 14.16 1.83 19.85
CA ILE A 26 14.72 2.30 18.58
C ILE A 26 14.12 1.54 17.39
N GLY A 27 14.04 0.20 17.48
CA GLY A 27 13.46 -0.64 16.44
C GLY A 27 11.99 -0.30 16.16
N PHE A 28 11.17 -0.16 17.20
CA PHE A 28 9.77 0.27 17.06
C PHE A 28 9.64 1.70 16.51
N GLY A 29 10.54 2.60 16.93
CA GLY A 29 10.56 3.96 16.39
C GLY A 29 10.87 4.00 14.90
N ILE A 30 11.90 3.28 14.45
CA ILE A 30 12.26 3.16 13.02
C ILE A 30 11.12 2.53 12.22
N LEU A 31 10.52 1.46 12.72
CA LEU A 31 9.40 0.78 12.08
C LEU A 31 8.18 1.71 11.96
N GLY A 32 7.85 2.47 12.98
CA GLY A 32 6.77 3.46 12.97
C GLY A 32 6.98 4.55 11.94
N VAL A 33 8.19 5.13 11.87
CA VAL A 33 8.55 6.13 10.86
C VAL A 33 8.52 5.54 9.44
N TYR A 34 8.97 4.30 9.28
CA TYR A 34 8.91 3.61 7.99
C TYR A 34 7.47 3.42 7.52
N TRP A 35 6.58 2.97 8.40
CA TRP A 35 5.15 2.82 8.09
C TRP A 35 4.49 4.14 7.73
N GLN A 36 4.81 5.21 8.45
CA GLN A 36 4.27 6.54 8.19
C GLN A 36 4.73 7.13 6.86
N LYS A 37 5.99 6.91 6.47
CA LYS A 37 6.54 7.35 5.18
C LYS A 37 6.01 6.58 3.98
N THR A 38 5.60 5.32 4.16
CA THR A 38 5.02 4.49 3.09
C THR A 38 3.52 4.72 2.89
N ALA A 39 2.88 5.46 3.78
CA ALA A 39 1.47 5.83 3.67
C ALA A 39 1.31 7.03 2.73
N ASP A 40 1.03 6.76 1.45
CA ASP A 40 0.67 7.78 0.46
C ASP A 40 -0.63 8.48 0.89
N PRO A 41 -0.63 9.82 1.14
CA PRO A 41 -1.82 10.56 1.56
C PRO A 41 -2.96 10.46 0.55
N TYR A 42 -2.66 10.52 -0.76
CA TYR A 42 -3.65 10.35 -1.80
C TYR A 42 -4.34 8.99 -1.71
N ALA A 43 -3.58 7.91 -1.56
CA ALA A 43 -4.16 6.58 -1.41
C ALA A 43 -5.01 6.45 -0.14
N GLN A 44 -4.66 7.14 0.94
CA GLN A 44 -5.47 7.15 2.16
C GLN A 44 -6.80 7.88 1.94
N SER A 45 -6.77 9.06 1.30
CA SER A 45 -7.98 9.81 0.96
C SER A 45 -8.91 8.99 0.07
N VAL A 46 -8.39 8.39 -0.99
CA VAL A 46 -9.16 7.50 -1.89
C VAL A 46 -9.82 6.35 -1.14
N LEU A 47 -9.09 5.67 -0.26
CA LEU A 47 -9.59 4.50 0.47
C LEU A 47 -10.60 4.86 1.57
N ALA A 48 -10.75 6.13 1.92
CA ALA A 48 -11.74 6.63 2.84
C ALA A 48 -13.08 6.99 2.16
N LEU A 49 -13.13 6.97 0.82
CA LEU A 49 -14.31 7.32 0.03
C LEU A 49 -15.04 6.07 -0.45
N ASP A 50 -16.36 6.19 -0.56
CA ASP A 50 -17.19 5.20 -1.26
C ASP A 50 -17.16 5.47 -2.76
N GLY A 51 -16.87 4.42 -3.54
CA GLY A 51 -16.79 4.53 -5.00
C GLY A 51 -18.11 4.16 -5.68
N ASP A 52 -18.52 4.97 -6.66
CA ASP A 52 -19.65 4.67 -7.54
C ASP A 52 -19.21 3.80 -8.72
N VAL A 53 -19.80 2.61 -8.84
CA VAL A 53 -19.45 1.61 -9.86
C VAL A 53 -19.75 2.08 -11.28
N GLN A 54 -20.84 2.85 -11.48
CA GLN A 54 -21.23 3.32 -12.82
C GLN A 54 -20.30 4.43 -13.30
N ASN A 55 -19.95 5.36 -12.42
CA ASN A 55 -18.92 6.35 -12.71
C ASN A 55 -17.56 5.67 -12.98
N GLY A 56 -17.20 4.68 -12.18
CA GLY A 56 -15.99 3.88 -12.36
C GLY A 56 -15.94 3.16 -13.70
N LEU A 57 -17.06 2.61 -14.16
CA LEU A 57 -17.20 2.03 -15.50
C LEU A 57 -16.94 3.07 -16.58
N ALA A 58 -17.53 4.26 -16.48
CA ALA A 58 -17.34 5.33 -17.45
C ALA A 58 -15.87 5.78 -17.52
N ILE A 59 -15.23 5.95 -16.35
CA ILE A 59 -13.80 6.28 -16.25
C ILE A 59 -12.94 5.20 -16.92
N PHE A 60 -13.24 3.93 -16.64
CA PHE A 60 -12.54 2.79 -17.21
C PHE A 60 -12.66 2.75 -18.74
N GLN A 61 -13.86 2.93 -19.27
CA GLN A 61 -14.12 2.90 -20.71
C GLN A 61 -13.34 3.97 -21.47
N ILE A 62 -13.23 5.17 -20.88
CA ILE A 62 -12.54 6.30 -21.52
C ILE A 62 -11.01 6.16 -21.43
N ASN A 63 -10.49 5.74 -20.28
CA ASN A 63 -9.06 5.84 -20.01
C ASN A 63 -8.31 4.50 -20.05
N CYS A 64 -8.98 3.38 -19.85
CA CYS A 64 -8.33 2.08 -19.60
C CYS A 64 -8.68 1.02 -20.65
N ALA A 65 -9.92 1.02 -21.17
CA ALA A 65 -10.43 -0.04 -22.04
C ALA A 65 -9.67 -0.17 -23.36
N GLY A 66 -9.03 0.89 -23.83
CA GLY A 66 -8.19 0.86 -25.03
C GLY A 66 -7.00 -0.10 -24.93
N CYS A 67 -6.46 -0.28 -23.72
CA CYS A 67 -5.34 -1.18 -23.45
C CYS A 67 -5.76 -2.42 -22.65
N HIS A 68 -6.80 -2.32 -21.82
CA HIS A 68 -7.30 -3.36 -20.94
C HIS A 68 -8.70 -3.85 -21.36
N ASN A 69 -8.89 -4.10 -22.64
CA ASN A 69 -10.17 -4.56 -23.15
C ASN A 69 -10.51 -5.97 -22.59
N LEU A 70 -11.66 -6.08 -21.93
CA LEU A 70 -12.11 -7.33 -21.33
C LEU A 70 -12.52 -8.39 -22.35
N GLN A 71 -12.84 -7.98 -23.58
CA GLN A 71 -13.35 -8.85 -24.66
C GLN A 71 -12.31 -9.16 -25.74
N ALA A 72 -11.17 -8.48 -25.76
CA ALA A 72 -10.17 -8.67 -26.81
C ALA A 72 -9.27 -9.88 -26.53
N GLU A 73 -8.95 -10.65 -27.58
CA GLU A 73 -8.00 -11.76 -27.49
C GLU A 73 -6.56 -11.29 -27.25
N LYS A 74 -6.21 -10.11 -27.75
CA LYS A 74 -4.88 -9.49 -27.59
C LYS A 74 -5.04 -8.08 -27.06
N ASN A 75 -4.45 -7.82 -25.92
CA ASN A 75 -4.43 -6.53 -25.23
C ASN A 75 -3.00 -6.01 -25.13
N VAL A 76 -2.85 -4.67 -25.09
CA VAL A 76 -1.59 -4.00 -24.75
C VAL A 76 -1.28 -4.22 -23.26
N GLY A 77 -2.29 -4.07 -22.40
CA GLY A 77 -2.22 -4.32 -20.97
C GLY A 77 -2.77 -5.70 -20.59
N PRO A 78 -2.46 -6.16 -19.37
CA PRO A 78 -2.99 -7.43 -18.87
C PRO A 78 -4.52 -7.38 -18.67
N ARG A 79 -5.15 -8.55 -18.68
CA ARG A 79 -6.57 -8.68 -18.36
C ARG A 79 -6.81 -8.33 -16.88
N LEU A 80 -7.90 -7.62 -16.62
CA LEU A 80 -8.22 -7.10 -15.30
C LEU A 80 -9.30 -7.90 -14.54
N GLU A 81 -9.79 -9.00 -15.12
CA GLU A 81 -10.73 -9.86 -14.40
C GLU A 81 -10.11 -10.36 -13.09
N ASN A 82 -10.86 -10.23 -12.02
CA ASN A 82 -10.44 -10.57 -10.66
C ASN A 82 -9.17 -9.82 -10.20
N VAL A 83 -8.90 -8.63 -10.72
CA VAL A 83 -7.72 -7.84 -10.33
C VAL A 83 -7.72 -7.54 -8.82
N SER A 84 -8.87 -7.29 -8.24
CA SER A 84 -9.06 -7.04 -6.80
C SER A 84 -8.73 -8.26 -5.92
N LYS A 85 -8.74 -9.48 -6.46
CA LYS A 85 -8.30 -10.69 -5.75
C LYS A 85 -6.78 -10.90 -5.82
N ARG A 86 -6.11 -10.26 -6.80
CA ARG A 86 -4.67 -10.42 -7.04
C ARG A 86 -3.84 -9.26 -6.54
N LYS A 87 -4.44 -8.08 -6.41
CA LYS A 87 -3.80 -6.85 -5.95
C LYS A 87 -4.69 -6.14 -4.94
N SER A 88 -4.08 -5.60 -3.90
CA SER A 88 -4.77 -4.71 -2.98
C SER A 88 -5.16 -3.39 -3.66
N SER A 89 -6.19 -2.72 -3.15
CA SER A 89 -6.60 -1.39 -3.64
C SER A 89 -5.44 -0.39 -3.67
N ARG A 90 -4.58 -0.41 -2.67
CA ARG A 90 -3.38 0.44 -2.61
C ARG A 90 -2.39 0.15 -3.73
N GLU A 91 -2.16 -1.11 -4.08
CA GLU A 91 -1.31 -1.49 -5.21
C GLU A 91 -1.91 -1.06 -6.55
N ILE A 92 -3.24 -1.16 -6.70
CA ILE A 92 -3.94 -0.69 -7.90
C ILE A 92 -3.79 0.83 -8.03
N ILE A 93 -4.04 1.60 -6.96
CA ILE A 93 -3.84 3.05 -6.95
C ILE A 93 -2.41 3.38 -7.37
N THR A 94 -1.43 2.78 -6.71
CA THR A 94 0.00 3.03 -7.01
C THR A 94 0.34 2.71 -8.47
N GLN A 95 -0.19 1.61 -9.01
CA GLN A 95 0.02 1.22 -10.42
C GLN A 95 -0.52 2.28 -11.37
N VAL A 96 -1.73 2.78 -11.12
CA VAL A 96 -2.42 3.75 -11.97
C VAL A 96 -1.72 5.10 -11.97
N ILE A 97 -1.33 5.60 -10.77
CA ILE A 97 -0.75 6.95 -10.65
C ILE A 97 0.74 7.02 -10.92
N SER A 98 1.46 5.90 -10.94
CA SER A 98 2.94 5.92 -10.97
C SER A 98 3.53 6.10 -12.36
N GLY A 99 2.91 5.57 -13.39
CA GLY A 99 3.47 5.49 -14.75
C GLY A 99 4.76 4.65 -14.84
N LYS A 100 5.04 3.80 -13.84
CA LYS A 100 6.28 3.02 -13.75
C LYS A 100 6.34 1.80 -14.67
N THR A 101 5.23 1.44 -15.29
CA THR A 101 5.12 0.23 -16.12
C THR A 101 4.73 0.59 -17.55
N PRO A 102 5.66 1.05 -18.39
CA PRO A 102 5.37 1.32 -19.80
C PRO A 102 4.87 0.04 -20.52
N PRO A 103 3.95 0.17 -21.46
CA PRO A 103 3.40 1.38 -22.06
C PRO A 103 2.20 1.98 -21.30
N MET A 104 1.85 1.53 -20.10
CA MET A 104 0.76 2.10 -19.30
C MET A 104 1.08 3.56 -18.95
N PRO A 105 0.26 4.53 -19.38
CA PRO A 105 0.49 5.92 -19.06
C PRO A 105 0.21 6.22 -17.59
N LYS A 106 0.83 7.26 -17.07
CA LYS A 106 0.48 7.82 -15.76
C LYS A 106 -0.92 8.44 -15.85
N PHE A 107 -1.82 8.04 -14.95
CA PHE A 107 -3.15 8.62 -14.83
C PHE A 107 -3.35 9.11 -13.39
N GLN A 108 -3.75 10.37 -13.22
CA GLN A 108 -3.96 10.99 -11.90
C GLN A 108 -5.38 11.59 -11.83
N PRO A 109 -6.39 10.76 -11.56
CA PRO A 109 -7.74 11.24 -11.32
C PRO A 109 -7.84 11.94 -9.97
N SER A 110 -8.95 12.62 -9.72
CA SER A 110 -9.31 13.05 -8.37
C SER A 110 -9.48 11.85 -7.43
N GLU A 111 -9.49 12.09 -6.13
CA GLU A 111 -9.64 11.02 -5.12
C GLU A 111 -10.97 10.27 -5.30
N GLN A 112 -12.07 11.00 -5.62
CA GLN A 112 -13.37 10.37 -5.87
C GLN A 112 -13.37 9.55 -7.16
N GLU A 113 -12.83 10.05 -8.26
CA GLU A 113 -12.73 9.29 -9.51
C GLU A 113 -11.90 8.01 -9.35
N MET A 114 -10.85 8.05 -8.53
CA MET A 114 -10.08 6.86 -8.22
C MET A 114 -10.86 5.88 -7.35
N ALA A 115 -11.65 6.36 -6.38
CA ALA A 115 -12.52 5.52 -5.57
C ALA A 115 -13.60 4.85 -6.44
N ASP A 116 -14.21 5.60 -7.37
CA ASP A 116 -15.19 5.09 -8.33
C ASP A 116 -14.58 4.01 -9.23
N LEU A 117 -13.36 4.26 -9.75
CA LEU A 117 -12.61 3.27 -10.54
C LEU A 117 -12.33 1.98 -9.75
N LEU A 118 -11.92 2.10 -8.49
CA LEU A 118 -11.72 0.93 -7.61
C LEU A 118 -13.02 0.17 -7.39
N GLY A 119 -14.14 0.89 -7.18
CA GLY A 119 -15.46 0.30 -7.06
C GLY A 119 -15.82 -0.58 -8.26
N TYR A 120 -15.60 -0.08 -9.47
CA TYR A 120 -15.80 -0.85 -10.71
C TYR A 120 -14.84 -2.04 -10.82
N LEU A 121 -13.53 -1.83 -10.62
CA LEU A 121 -12.53 -2.89 -10.73
C LEU A 121 -12.73 -4.01 -9.70
N SER A 122 -13.40 -3.74 -8.59
CA SER A 122 -13.73 -4.75 -7.59
C SER A 122 -14.79 -5.75 -8.06
N GLN A 123 -15.54 -5.42 -9.11
CA GLN A 123 -16.61 -6.26 -9.68
C GLN A 123 -16.16 -7.08 -10.91
N LEU A 124 -14.95 -6.85 -11.38
CA LEU A 124 -14.34 -7.64 -12.44
C LEU A 124 -13.76 -8.94 -11.88
#